data_a967975a00aa8f2a736a25c01faba0e4
#
_entry.id   a967975a00aa8f2a736a25c01faba0e4
#
_cell.length_a   1.000
_cell.length_b   1.000
_cell.length_c   1.000
_cell.angle_alpha   90.00
_cell.angle_beta   90.00
_cell.angle_gamma   90.00
#
_symmetry.space_group_name_H-M   'P 1'
#
loop_
_entity.id
_entity.type
_entity.pdbx_description
1 polymer ?
#
loop_
_entity_poly.entity_id
_entity_poly.type
_entity_poly.pdbx_seq_one_letter_code
_entity_poly.pdbx_strand_id
1 'polypeptide(L)'
;VPETIRKAFMAAAATKSIDQAVSLIAWRRVLELACKDLGADGKNLYEKITDLSSKNIFPQTLKDASNLIRVLGNDGAHSDDPEPRRVNIANVEALVRYIIEYVYILPQKISDISKANESEDS
;
A
#
# COMPACT_ATOMS: atom_id res chain seq x y z
N VAL A 1 9.58 8.35 2.43
CA VAL A 1 8.74 7.28 2.98
C VAL A 1 9.08 7.07 4.46
N PRO A 2 8.09 7.07 5.36
CA PRO A 2 8.35 6.79 6.77
C PRO A 2 9.09 5.48 6.98
N GLU A 3 10.03 5.48 7.92
CA GLU A 3 10.91 4.33 8.17
C GLU A 3 10.14 3.05 8.53
N THR A 4 9.08 3.19 9.30
CA THR A 4 8.23 2.05 9.69
C THR A 4 7.60 1.38 8.46
N ILE A 5 7.15 2.19 7.50
CA ILE A 5 6.54 1.70 6.26
C ILE A 5 7.61 1.06 5.37
N ARG A 6 8.78 1.71 5.25
CA ARG A 6 9.90 1.18 4.48
C ARG A 6 10.34 -0.20 4.99
N LYS A 7 10.47 -0.34 6.31
CA LYS A 7 10.84 -1.61 6.94
C LYS A 7 9.78 -2.70 6.69
N ALA A 8 8.49 -2.34 6.82
CA ALA A 8 7.39 -3.27 6.56
C ALA A 8 7.38 -3.72 5.09
N PHE A 9 7.65 -2.81 4.16
CA PHE A 9 7.75 -3.13 2.74
C PHE A 9 8.88 -4.14 2.47
N MET A 10 10.05 -3.88 3.03
CA MET A 10 11.20 -4.78 2.87
C MET A 10 10.94 -6.15 3.50
N ALA A 11 10.29 -6.18 4.66
CA ALA A 11 9.90 -7.44 5.31
C ALA A 11 8.90 -8.23 4.46
N ALA A 12 7.92 -7.55 3.87
CA ALA A 12 6.96 -8.18 2.97
C ALA A 12 7.64 -8.75 1.72
N ALA A 13 8.55 -7.98 1.12
CA ALA A 13 9.30 -8.44 -0.05
C ALA A 13 10.13 -9.71 0.26
N ALA A 14 10.65 -9.83 1.46
CA ALA A 14 11.42 -11.00 1.89
C ALA A 14 10.56 -12.27 2.03
N THR A 15 9.23 -12.16 2.10
CA THR A 15 8.32 -13.31 2.26
C THR A 15 7.95 -14.01 0.95
N LYS A 16 8.37 -13.47 -0.20
CA LYS A 16 7.96 -13.98 -1.53
C LYS A 16 8.20 -15.48 -1.72
N SER A 17 9.31 -15.97 -1.21
CA SER A 17 9.73 -17.37 -1.39
C SER A 17 9.29 -18.27 -0.24
N ILE A 18 8.56 -17.75 0.75
CA ILE A 18 8.18 -18.51 1.95
C ILE A 18 6.81 -19.13 1.77
N ASP A 19 5.76 -18.28 1.70
CA ASP A 19 4.39 -18.74 1.65
C ASP A 19 3.50 -17.61 1.13
N GLN A 20 2.56 -17.95 0.24
CA GLN A 20 1.61 -16.97 -0.32
C GLN A 20 0.78 -16.30 0.77
N ALA A 21 0.23 -17.07 1.72
CA ALA A 21 -0.61 -16.52 2.79
C ALA A 21 0.17 -15.54 3.66
N VAL A 22 1.38 -15.90 4.05
CA VAL A 22 2.27 -15.04 4.85
C VAL A 22 2.58 -13.76 4.08
N SER A 23 2.87 -13.87 2.79
CA SER A 23 3.19 -12.73 1.93
C SER A 23 2.00 -11.76 1.80
N LEU A 24 0.80 -12.29 1.58
CA LEU A 24 -0.43 -11.47 1.46
C LEU A 24 -0.72 -10.71 2.75
N ILE A 25 -0.54 -11.34 3.91
CA ILE A 25 -0.71 -10.68 5.21
C ILE A 25 0.33 -9.57 5.39
N ALA A 26 1.58 -9.83 4.99
CA ALA A 26 2.65 -8.86 5.11
C ALA A 26 2.41 -7.63 4.21
N TRP A 27 1.94 -7.80 2.98
CA TRP A 27 1.61 -6.69 2.09
C TRP A 27 0.42 -5.89 2.58
N ARG A 28 -0.60 -6.55 3.13
CA ARG A 28 -1.72 -5.87 3.76
C ARG A 28 -1.25 -4.99 4.93
N ARG A 29 -0.29 -5.47 5.72
CA ARG A 29 0.27 -4.69 6.82
C ARG A 29 0.94 -3.41 6.34
N VAL A 30 1.66 -3.45 5.23
CA VAL A 30 2.25 -2.23 4.63
C VAL A 30 1.16 -1.20 4.36
N LEU A 31 0.05 -1.64 3.76
CA LEU A 31 -1.09 -0.78 3.45
C LEU A 31 -1.73 -0.21 4.73
N GLU A 32 -1.90 -1.02 5.77
CA GLU A 32 -2.44 -0.57 7.06
C GLU A 32 -1.58 0.54 7.67
N LEU A 33 -0.27 0.37 7.65
CA LEU A 33 0.66 1.36 8.17
C LEU A 33 0.63 2.66 7.36
N ALA A 34 0.52 2.56 6.04
CA ALA A 34 0.39 3.73 5.17
C ALA A 34 -0.91 4.49 5.45
N CYS A 35 -2.04 3.79 5.56
CA CYS A 35 -3.32 4.42 5.88
C CYS A 35 -3.27 5.14 7.22
N LYS A 36 -2.64 4.54 8.23
CA LYS A 36 -2.46 5.17 9.54
C LYS A 36 -1.61 6.43 9.43
N ASP A 37 -0.50 6.37 8.72
CA ASP A 37 0.40 7.51 8.54
C ASP A 37 -0.29 8.67 7.82
N LEU A 38 -1.16 8.36 6.85
CA LEU A 38 -1.91 9.36 6.09
C LEU A 38 -3.09 9.96 6.88
N GLY A 39 -3.27 9.54 8.13
CA GLY A 39 -4.30 10.09 8.99
C GLY A 39 -5.70 9.58 8.69
N ALA A 40 -5.82 8.39 8.13
CA ALA A 40 -7.13 7.79 7.84
C ALA A 40 -7.92 7.53 9.12
N ASP A 41 -9.20 7.90 9.12
CA ASP A 41 -10.13 7.61 10.18
C ASP A 41 -10.89 6.32 9.86
N GLY A 42 -11.14 5.51 10.86
CA GLY A 42 -11.90 4.27 10.70
C GLY A 42 -11.45 3.20 11.69
N LYS A 43 -12.33 2.23 11.92
CA LYS A 43 -12.11 1.13 12.86
C LYS A 43 -11.35 -0.03 12.24
N ASN A 44 -11.41 -0.14 10.91
CA ASN A 44 -10.78 -1.24 10.17
C ASN A 44 -10.18 -0.69 8.87
N LEU A 45 -9.48 -1.55 8.15
CA LEU A 45 -8.81 -1.14 6.93
C LEU A 45 -9.78 -0.69 5.84
N TYR A 46 -10.94 -1.35 5.71
CA TYR A 46 -11.98 -0.96 4.76
C TYR A 46 -12.43 0.49 4.99
N GLU A 47 -12.75 0.83 6.24
CA GLU A 47 -13.19 2.18 6.58
C GLU A 47 -12.09 3.22 6.35
N LYS A 48 -10.84 2.88 6.66
CA LYS A 48 -9.69 3.76 6.44
C LYS A 48 -9.47 4.04 4.96
N ILE A 49 -9.56 3.02 4.10
CA ILE A 49 -9.44 3.19 2.64
C ILE A 49 -10.57 4.09 2.13
N THR A 50 -11.80 3.85 2.58
CA THR A 50 -12.96 4.65 2.22
C THR A 50 -12.79 6.10 2.64
N ASP A 51 -12.26 6.33 3.85
CA ASP A 51 -11.99 7.66 4.37
C ASP A 51 -10.96 8.41 3.50
N LEU A 52 -9.85 7.77 3.15
CA LEU A 52 -8.84 8.37 2.28
C LEU A 52 -9.39 8.70 0.89
N SER A 53 -10.30 7.87 0.38
CA SER A 53 -10.99 8.14 -0.88
C SER A 53 -11.92 9.35 -0.76
N SER A 54 -12.69 9.46 0.32
CA SER A 54 -13.60 10.58 0.54
C SER A 54 -12.88 11.90 0.74
N LYS A 55 -11.65 11.86 1.27
CA LYS A 55 -10.80 13.04 1.45
C LYS A 55 -9.97 13.38 0.20
N ASN A 56 -10.17 12.67 -0.90
CA ASN A 56 -9.43 12.81 -2.16
C ASN A 56 -7.92 12.55 -2.03
N ILE A 57 -7.49 11.82 -1.00
CA ILE A 57 -6.11 11.36 -0.87
C ILE A 57 -5.87 10.15 -1.77
N PHE A 58 -6.87 9.24 -1.84
CA PHE A 58 -6.87 8.12 -2.76
C PHE A 58 -7.85 8.38 -3.91
N PRO A 59 -7.38 8.51 -5.16
CA PRO A 59 -8.28 8.47 -6.30
C PRO A 59 -8.88 7.06 -6.45
N GLN A 60 -9.91 6.93 -7.27
CA GLN A 60 -10.67 5.67 -7.40
C GLN A 60 -9.77 4.46 -7.69
N THR A 61 -8.78 4.61 -8.56
CA THR A 61 -7.86 3.50 -8.90
C THR A 61 -7.08 3.02 -7.68
N LEU A 62 -6.61 3.94 -6.83
CA LEU A 62 -5.92 3.57 -5.60
C LEU A 62 -6.85 2.92 -4.58
N LYS A 63 -8.09 3.41 -4.50
CA LYS A 63 -9.11 2.80 -3.66
C LYS A 63 -9.34 1.34 -4.07
N ASP A 64 -9.50 1.10 -5.36
CA ASP A 64 -9.74 -0.23 -5.90
C ASP A 64 -8.54 -1.16 -5.65
N ALA A 65 -7.32 -0.70 -5.91
CA ALA A 65 -6.10 -1.46 -5.66
C ALA A 65 -5.95 -1.80 -4.17
N SER A 66 -6.22 -0.84 -3.30
CA SER A 66 -6.12 -1.02 -1.84
C SER A 66 -7.15 -2.04 -1.33
N ASN A 67 -8.37 -1.97 -1.82
CA ASN A 67 -9.41 -2.94 -1.45
C ASN A 67 -9.08 -4.35 -1.94
N LEU A 68 -8.47 -4.49 -3.11
CA LEU A 68 -8.03 -5.79 -3.60
C LEU A 68 -6.96 -6.40 -2.67
N ILE A 69 -5.97 -5.60 -2.26
CA ILE A 69 -4.94 -6.05 -1.32
C ILE A 69 -5.56 -6.45 0.02
N ARG A 70 -6.51 -5.66 0.51
CA ARG A 70 -7.23 -5.95 1.76
C ARG A 70 -7.93 -7.30 1.70
N VAL A 71 -8.69 -7.55 0.63
CA VAL A 71 -9.44 -8.81 0.46
C VAL A 71 -8.49 -10.00 0.34
N LEU A 72 -7.44 -9.89 -0.46
CA LEU A 72 -6.45 -10.95 -0.61
C LEU A 72 -5.75 -11.27 0.71
N GLY A 73 -5.42 -10.25 1.49
CA GLY A 73 -4.80 -10.44 2.81
C GLY A 73 -5.75 -11.10 3.80
N ASN A 74 -7.04 -10.75 3.76
CA ASN A 74 -8.07 -11.41 4.58
C ASN A 74 -8.19 -12.89 4.21
N ASP A 75 -8.25 -13.21 2.93
CA ASP A 75 -8.34 -14.59 2.45
C ASP A 75 -7.11 -15.39 2.88
N GLY A 76 -5.92 -14.78 2.81
CA GLY A 76 -4.69 -15.41 3.29
C GLY A 76 -4.72 -15.72 4.78
N ALA A 77 -5.27 -14.81 5.59
CA ALA A 77 -5.34 -14.96 7.05
C ALA A 77 -6.37 -16.00 7.50
N HIS A 78 -7.42 -16.22 6.71
CA HIS A 78 -8.57 -17.07 7.09
C HIS A 78 -8.74 -18.28 6.17
N SER A 79 -7.78 -18.56 5.29
CA SER A 79 -7.90 -19.66 4.35
C SER A 79 -7.63 -21.00 5.02
N ASP A 80 -8.68 -21.78 5.19
CA ASP A 80 -8.62 -23.20 5.55
C ASP A 80 -8.68 -24.09 4.30
N ASP A 81 -8.68 -23.50 3.12
CA ASP A 81 -8.77 -24.18 1.84
C ASP A 81 -7.45 -24.91 1.54
N PRO A 82 -7.47 -26.25 1.36
CA PRO A 82 -6.27 -27.00 0.99
C PRO A 82 -5.76 -26.63 -0.42
N GLU A 83 -6.60 -26.00 -1.26
CA GLU A 83 -6.23 -25.50 -2.58
C GLU A 83 -6.54 -24.01 -2.68
N PRO A 84 -5.77 -23.14 -1.99
CA PRO A 84 -6.03 -21.71 -2.04
C PRO A 84 -5.84 -21.16 -3.47
N ARG A 85 -6.62 -20.13 -3.82
CA ARG A 85 -6.47 -19.44 -5.09
C ARG A 85 -5.01 -18.99 -5.24
N ARG A 86 -4.41 -19.35 -6.35
CA ARG A 86 -3.05 -18.87 -6.66
C ARG A 86 -3.08 -17.38 -7.02
N VAL A 87 -2.25 -16.63 -6.34
CA VAL A 87 -2.10 -15.20 -6.57
C VAL A 87 -0.66 -14.95 -7.02
N ASN A 88 -0.48 -14.10 -8.01
CA ASN A 88 0.85 -13.65 -8.40
C ASN A 88 1.34 -12.61 -7.38
N ILE A 89 2.20 -13.03 -6.46
CA ILE A 89 2.72 -12.16 -5.39
C ILE A 89 3.50 -10.98 -5.98
N ALA A 90 4.18 -11.15 -7.10
CA ALA A 90 4.88 -10.05 -7.77
C ALA A 90 3.92 -8.93 -8.18
N ASN A 91 2.70 -9.28 -8.60
CA ASN A 91 1.67 -8.30 -8.93
C ASN A 91 1.15 -7.59 -7.68
N VAL A 92 0.99 -8.30 -6.56
CA VAL A 92 0.60 -7.69 -5.28
C VAL A 92 1.66 -6.71 -4.81
N GLU A 93 2.93 -7.10 -4.84
CA GLU A 93 4.05 -6.21 -4.53
C GLU A 93 4.02 -4.95 -5.41
N ALA A 94 3.80 -5.12 -6.72
CA ALA A 94 3.74 -3.99 -7.65
C ALA A 94 2.60 -3.02 -7.30
N LEU A 95 1.42 -3.53 -6.93
CA LEU A 95 0.29 -2.68 -6.51
C LEU A 95 0.63 -1.88 -5.25
N VAL A 96 1.21 -2.52 -4.25
CA VAL A 96 1.61 -1.82 -3.02
C VAL A 96 2.68 -0.77 -3.34
N ARG A 97 3.64 -1.10 -4.20
CA ARG A 97 4.67 -0.16 -4.64
C ARG A 97 4.07 1.07 -5.31
N TYR A 98 3.11 0.90 -6.21
CA TYR A 98 2.43 2.03 -6.87
C TYR A 98 1.69 2.91 -5.87
N ILE A 99 1.04 2.33 -4.86
CA ILE A 99 0.38 3.10 -3.80
C ILE A 99 1.41 3.96 -3.06
N ILE A 100 2.53 3.37 -2.65
CA ILE A 100 3.61 4.07 -1.94
C ILE A 100 4.22 5.18 -2.82
N GLU A 101 4.46 4.89 -4.09
CA GLU A 101 4.99 5.88 -5.03
C GLU A 101 4.03 7.05 -5.21
N TYR A 102 2.75 6.78 -5.33
CA TYR A 102 1.73 7.82 -5.51
C TYR A 102 1.63 8.75 -4.31
N VAL A 103 1.59 8.20 -3.09
CA VAL A 103 1.32 9.01 -1.90
C VAL A 103 2.57 9.62 -1.27
N TYR A 104 3.74 9.04 -1.47
CA TYR A 104 4.98 9.52 -0.84
C TYR A 104 6.02 10.02 -1.84
N ILE A 105 6.26 9.27 -2.89
CA ILE A 105 7.39 9.56 -3.79
C ILE A 105 7.02 10.62 -4.83
N LEU A 106 5.86 10.50 -5.45
CA LEU A 106 5.42 11.47 -6.47
C LEU A 106 5.29 12.89 -5.92
N PRO A 107 4.63 13.12 -4.77
CA PRO A 107 4.58 14.47 -4.20
C PRO A 107 5.95 15.05 -3.89
N GLN A 108 6.89 14.22 -3.43
CA GLN A 108 8.26 14.67 -3.15
C GLN A 108 9.00 15.07 -4.42
N LYS A 109 8.85 14.30 -5.51
CA LYS A 109 9.43 14.62 -6.80
C LYS A 109 8.88 15.94 -7.36
N ILE A 110 7.58 16.15 -7.25
CA ILE A 110 6.92 17.38 -7.67
C ILE A 110 7.50 18.56 -6.89
N SER A 111 7.61 18.42 -5.57
CA SER A 111 8.18 19.45 -4.69
C SER A 111 9.64 19.77 -5.08
N ASP A 112 10.44 18.76 -5.32
CA ASP A 112 11.86 18.92 -5.67
C ASP A 112 12.02 19.67 -7.01
N ILE A 113 11.24 19.31 -8.01
CA ILE A 113 11.25 19.95 -9.33
C ILE A 113 10.76 21.41 -9.20
N SER A 114 9.70 21.65 -8.45
CA SER A 114 9.16 23.00 -8.23
C SER A 114 10.17 23.92 -7.55
N LYS A 115 10.88 23.40 -6.54
CA LYS A 115 11.92 24.17 -5.83
C LYS A 115 13.11 24.49 -6.73
N ALA A 116 13.56 23.55 -7.55
CA ALA A 116 14.63 23.77 -8.50
C ALA A 116 14.25 24.83 -9.53
N ASN A 117 13.00 24.79 -10.02
CA ASN A 117 12.48 25.76 -10.98
C ASN A 117 12.39 27.17 -10.37
N GLU A 118 11.93 27.29 -9.14
CA GLU A 118 11.89 28.57 -8.41
C GLU A 118 13.29 29.16 -8.24
N SER A 119 14.30 28.34 -7.95
CA SER A 119 15.69 28.78 -7.80
C SER A 119 16.27 29.31 -9.12
N GLU A 120 15.89 28.74 -10.26
CA GLU A 120 16.33 29.21 -11.58
C GLU A 120 15.67 30.53 -11.99
N ASP A 121 14.44 30.77 -11.56
CA ASP A 121 13.67 31.97 -11.85
C ASP A 121 14.07 33.17 -10.98
N SER A 122 14.85 32.93 -9.95
CA SER A 122 15.35 34.00 -9.09
C SER A 122 16.73 34.44 -9.51
#